data_80bf107b895a378171098a1d002ad934
#
_entry.id   80bf107b895a378171098a1d002ad934
#
_cell.length_a   1.000
_cell.length_b   1.000
_cell.length_c   1.000
_cell.angle_alpha   90.00
_cell.angle_beta   90.00
_cell.angle_gamma   90.00
#
_symmetry.space_group_name_H-M   'P 1'
#
loop_
_entity.id
_entity.type
_entity.pdbx_description
1 polymer ?
#
loop_
_entity_poly.entity_id
_entity_poly.type
_entity_poly.pdbx_seq_one_letter_code
_entity_poly.pdbx_strand_id
1 'polypeptide(L)'
;MLPTPAAAKTPAGGGLRLIVILGALTAFGPLSIDMYLPALPSLAREFGVSASQTQATLSACLLGLALGQTIAGPISDMLGRRRPLLIGLAAYALASLLCAFAPSVDALIAVRFVQGCAGAAGIVIARAVVRDLHAGDAVARFFAVLMLVNGMAPILAPIFGGQLLRVTSWRGVFVTLAVIGVLLLLAAGTGLRESLPPGRRASGGLQATLATFRRLLGDRRFVGYALSCGLAFAALFAYISGSSFVLQDLFGVSPQRFSLIFGANALGIVVAGQVSGRLVGRVRPERLLRIGLTATATGGVALLAAVAGGIGLAGVLPALFVVVASMGFVLPNASGLALAGNPRIAGSASALLGVLQYAIGAGVAPLVGIAGTRTAVPMALVIAALGVCALTVFTLFRRGAPPAVTAAGADGAL
;
A
#
# COMPACT_ATOMS: atom_id res chain seq x y z
N MET A 1 -5.91 4.09 -48.11
CA MET A 1 -5.00 3.22 -47.34
C MET A 1 -4.08 4.13 -46.57
N LEU A 2 -4.32 4.28 -45.26
CA LEU A 2 -3.42 5.02 -44.35
C LEU A 2 -2.34 4.04 -43.88
N PRO A 3 -1.07 4.43 -43.80
CA PRO A 3 0.02 3.54 -43.41
C PRO A 3 -0.12 3.17 -41.94
N THR A 4 -0.09 1.88 -41.67
CA THR A 4 -0.04 1.30 -40.31
C THR A 4 1.20 1.84 -39.59
N PRO A 5 1.08 2.39 -38.34
CA PRO A 5 2.26 2.82 -37.61
C PRO A 5 3.16 1.62 -37.31
N ALA A 6 4.39 1.65 -37.78
CA ALA A 6 5.39 0.65 -37.51
C ALA A 6 5.59 0.50 -36.00
N ALA A 7 5.36 -0.70 -35.48
CA ALA A 7 5.66 -1.06 -34.10
C ALA A 7 7.17 -0.90 -33.87
N ALA A 8 7.56 0.11 -33.11
CA ALA A 8 8.95 0.31 -32.70
C ALA A 8 9.41 -0.92 -31.91
N LYS A 9 10.29 -1.72 -32.48
CA LYS A 9 10.96 -2.84 -31.82
C LYS A 9 11.78 -2.30 -30.65
N THR A 10 11.36 -2.56 -29.44
CA THR A 10 12.16 -2.29 -28.23
C THR A 10 13.38 -3.22 -28.23
N PRO A 11 14.63 -2.71 -28.09
CA PRO A 11 15.80 -3.58 -28.00
C PRO A 11 15.71 -4.48 -26.76
N ALA A 12 15.99 -5.77 -26.91
CA ALA A 12 15.83 -6.80 -25.88
C ALA A 12 16.59 -6.50 -24.54
N GLY A 13 17.65 -5.71 -24.56
CA GLY A 13 18.41 -5.30 -23.37
C GLY A 13 17.77 -4.15 -22.56
N GLY A 14 16.87 -3.35 -23.16
CA GLY A 14 16.18 -2.26 -22.45
C GLY A 14 15.01 -2.72 -21.56
N GLY A 15 14.44 -3.89 -21.84
CA GLY A 15 13.27 -4.41 -21.13
C GLY A 15 13.56 -4.80 -19.68
N LEU A 16 14.64 -5.56 -19.42
CA LEU A 16 14.99 -6.01 -18.06
C LEU A 16 15.38 -4.82 -17.15
N ARG A 17 16.21 -3.90 -17.68
CA ARG A 17 16.60 -2.69 -16.94
C ARG A 17 15.39 -1.84 -16.56
N LEU A 18 14.45 -1.66 -17.47
CA LEU A 18 13.21 -0.93 -17.22
C LEU A 18 12.34 -1.62 -16.15
N ILE A 19 12.20 -2.95 -16.24
CA ILE A 19 11.47 -3.78 -15.27
C ILE A 19 12.08 -3.61 -13.87
N VAL A 20 13.40 -3.71 -13.74
CA VAL A 20 14.09 -3.61 -12.45
C VAL A 20 13.92 -2.22 -11.86
N ILE A 21 14.13 -1.15 -12.65
CA ILE A 21 13.97 0.23 -12.16
C ILE A 21 12.53 0.49 -11.74
N LEU A 22 11.54 0.23 -12.59
CA LEU A 22 10.14 0.51 -12.30
C LEU A 22 9.59 -0.41 -11.17
N GLY A 23 10.04 -1.65 -11.12
CA GLY A 23 9.73 -2.58 -10.02
C GLY A 23 10.24 -2.06 -8.68
N ALA A 24 11.50 -1.68 -8.61
CA ALA A 24 12.10 -1.14 -7.38
C ALA A 24 11.45 0.18 -6.94
N LEU A 25 11.05 1.05 -7.89
CA LEU A 25 10.29 2.27 -7.58
C LEU A 25 8.93 1.98 -6.94
N THR A 26 8.25 0.92 -7.34
CA THR A 26 6.95 0.55 -6.73
C THR A 26 7.11 -0.04 -5.33
N ALA A 27 8.29 -0.54 -4.98
CA ALA A 27 8.58 -1.11 -3.66
C ALA A 27 8.86 -0.06 -2.57
N PHE A 28 8.94 1.24 -2.89
CA PHE A 28 9.23 2.28 -1.89
C PHE A 28 8.26 2.31 -0.71
N GLY A 29 6.97 2.08 -0.95
CA GLY A 29 5.98 2.02 0.13
C GLY A 29 6.34 0.95 1.18
N PRO A 30 6.35 -0.33 0.80
CA PRO A 30 6.77 -1.41 1.68
C PRO A 30 8.18 -1.25 2.26
N LEU A 31 9.17 -0.85 1.46
CA LEU A 31 10.53 -0.64 1.97
C LEU A 31 10.57 0.42 3.07
N SER A 32 9.90 1.56 2.85
CA SER A 32 9.90 2.66 3.82
C SER A 32 9.16 2.35 5.11
N ILE A 33 8.15 1.47 5.06
CA ILE A 33 7.31 1.12 6.20
C ILE A 33 7.82 -0.17 6.85
N ASP A 34 7.91 -1.26 6.08
CA ASP A 34 8.06 -2.60 6.63
C ASP A 34 9.50 -2.91 7.06
N MET A 35 10.52 -2.34 6.37
CA MET A 35 11.92 -2.54 6.74
C MET A 35 12.27 -1.91 8.10
N TYR A 36 11.51 -0.90 8.50
CA TYR A 36 11.70 -0.15 9.75
C TYR A 36 10.93 -0.79 10.94
N LEU A 37 9.89 -1.62 10.70
CA LEU A 37 9.03 -2.16 11.74
C LEU A 37 9.77 -2.91 12.87
N PRO A 38 10.77 -3.78 12.60
CA PRO A 38 11.49 -4.47 13.66
C PRO A 38 12.23 -3.54 14.60
N ALA A 39 12.50 -2.30 14.16
CA ALA A 39 13.26 -1.29 14.93
C ALA A 39 12.39 -0.41 15.83
N LEU A 40 11.05 -0.43 15.71
CA LEU A 40 10.16 0.46 16.45
C LEU A 40 10.34 0.39 17.98
N PRO A 41 10.43 -0.79 18.62
CA PRO A 41 10.63 -0.84 20.07
C PRO A 41 11.97 -0.26 20.53
N SER A 42 13.05 -0.45 19.75
CA SER A 42 14.36 0.13 20.09
C SER A 42 14.37 1.65 19.94
N LEU A 43 13.68 2.19 18.96
CA LEU A 43 13.51 3.62 18.75
C LEU A 43 12.70 4.26 19.91
N ALA A 44 11.60 3.60 20.33
CA ALA A 44 10.80 4.07 21.46
C ALA A 44 11.64 4.17 22.74
N ARG A 45 12.47 3.15 23.00
CA ARG A 45 13.40 3.14 24.16
C ARG A 45 14.47 4.21 24.06
N GLU A 46 15.06 4.43 22.88
CA GLU A 46 16.14 5.40 22.69
C GLU A 46 15.66 6.84 22.89
N PHE A 47 14.48 7.18 22.37
CA PHE A 47 13.90 8.51 22.57
C PHE A 47 13.13 8.66 23.89
N GLY A 48 12.90 7.58 24.65
CA GLY A 48 12.12 7.63 25.89
C GLY A 48 10.64 7.98 25.66
N VAL A 49 10.06 7.59 24.52
CA VAL A 49 8.70 7.95 24.09
C VAL A 49 7.76 6.77 24.09
N SER A 50 6.46 7.05 24.06
CA SER A 50 5.43 6.00 24.03
C SER A 50 5.38 5.26 22.68
N ALA A 51 4.76 4.06 22.69
CA ALA A 51 4.49 3.29 21.47
C ALA A 51 3.64 4.12 20.49
N SER A 52 2.63 4.85 20.97
CA SER A 52 1.77 5.69 20.16
C SER A 52 2.54 6.79 19.42
N GLN A 53 3.47 7.48 20.11
CA GLN A 53 4.33 8.49 19.48
C GLN A 53 5.26 7.87 18.43
N THR A 54 5.80 6.69 18.71
CA THR A 54 6.64 5.97 17.72
C THR A 54 5.82 5.54 16.50
N GLN A 55 4.59 5.05 16.71
CA GLN A 55 3.66 4.67 15.64
C GLN A 55 3.23 5.87 14.79
N ALA A 56 3.20 7.08 15.35
CA ALA A 56 2.94 8.30 14.60
C ALA A 56 3.97 8.55 13.48
N THR A 57 5.20 8.02 13.59
CA THR A 57 6.19 8.06 12.51
C THR A 57 5.75 7.26 11.28
N LEU A 58 5.05 6.13 11.48
CA LEU A 58 4.46 5.34 10.41
C LEU A 58 3.27 6.07 9.79
N SER A 59 2.38 6.62 10.65
CA SER A 59 1.23 7.43 10.22
C SER A 59 1.67 8.61 9.35
N ALA A 60 2.70 9.34 9.78
CA ALA A 60 3.22 10.48 9.04
C ALA A 60 3.73 10.07 7.64
N CYS A 61 4.46 8.96 7.55
CA CYS A 61 4.92 8.43 6.26
C CYS A 61 3.74 8.02 5.37
N LEU A 62 2.73 7.36 5.92
CA LEU A 62 1.55 6.91 5.19
C LEU A 62 0.70 8.10 4.69
N LEU A 63 0.51 9.14 5.52
CA LEU A 63 -0.12 10.40 5.11
C LEU A 63 0.69 11.11 4.02
N GLY A 64 2.01 11.11 4.16
CA GLY A 64 2.91 11.61 3.13
C GLY A 64 2.73 10.88 1.80
N LEU A 65 2.67 9.54 1.82
CA LEU A 65 2.38 8.72 0.64
C LEU A 65 1.01 9.05 0.04
N ALA A 66 -0.03 9.23 0.85
CA ALA A 66 -1.37 9.59 0.39
C ALA A 66 -1.38 10.95 -0.34
N LEU A 67 -0.81 11.97 0.31
CA LEU A 67 -0.73 13.32 -0.27
C LEU A 67 0.17 13.34 -1.50
N GLY A 68 1.33 12.72 -1.41
CA GLY A 68 2.29 12.64 -2.49
C GLY A 68 1.72 11.98 -3.75
N GLN A 69 0.93 10.91 -3.61
CA GLN A 69 0.25 10.28 -4.76
C GLN A 69 -0.75 11.21 -5.44
N THR A 70 -1.47 12.02 -4.67
CA THR A 70 -2.44 12.99 -5.19
C THR A 70 -1.76 14.08 -6.02
N ILE A 71 -0.55 14.47 -5.63
CA ILE A 71 0.20 15.59 -6.23
C ILE A 71 1.11 15.09 -7.36
N ALA A 72 1.84 14.00 -7.17
CA ALA A 72 2.85 13.53 -8.11
C ALA A 72 2.27 13.11 -9.47
N GLY A 73 1.06 12.54 -9.49
CA GLY A 73 0.35 12.17 -10.72
C GLY A 73 0.16 13.38 -11.64
N PRO A 74 -0.67 14.36 -11.25
CA PRO A 74 -0.94 15.55 -12.04
C PRO A 74 0.33 16.34 -12.41
N ILE A 75 1.28 16.50 -11.50
CA ILE A 75 2.55 17.19 -11.79
C ILE A 75 3.31 16.45 -12.89
N SER A 76 3.36 15.12 -12.84
CA SER A 76 4.06 14.32 -13.85
C SER A 76 3.33 14.31 -15.21
N ASP A 77 2.00 14.49 -15.21
CA ASP A 77 1.20 14.63 -16.42
C ASP A 77 1.44 15.99 -17.11
N MET A 78 1.75 17.03 -16.33
CA MET A 78 2.01 18.39 -16.85
C MET A 78 3.47 18.60 -17.26
N LEU A 79 4.43 18.18 -16.43
CA LEU A 79 5.86 18.46 -16.61
C LEU A 79 6.63 17.37 -17.37
N GLY A 80 5.99 16.21 -17.63
CA GLY A 80 6.63 14.99 -18.09
C GLY A 80 7.02 14.09 -16.90
N ARG A 81 7.37 12.84 -17.19
CA ARG A 81 7.60 11.80 -16.16
C ARG A 81 8.96 11.93 -15.47
N ARG A 82 10.00 12.19 -16.28
CA ARG A 82 11.38 12.07 -15.82
C ARG A 82 11.77 13.10 -14.76
N ARG A 83 11.45 14.40 -14.97
CA ARG A 83 11.86 15.48 -14.06
C ARG A 83 11.24 15.31 -12.65
N PRO A 84 9.90 15.16 -12.50
CA PRO A 84 9.28 14.97 -11.19
C PRO A 84 9.77 13.69 -10.48
N LEU A 85 10.05 12.61 -11.24
CA LEU A 85 10.60 11.38 -10.68
C LEU A 85 11.98 11.62 -10.07
N LEU A 86 12.90 12.24 -10.79
CA LEU A 86 14.26 12.48 -10.29
C LEU A 86 14.27 13.43 -9.08
N ILE A 87 13.42 14.45 -9.08
CA ILE A 87 13.25 15.35 -7.92
C ILE A 87 12.70 14.57 -6.72
N GLY A 88 11.68 13.74 -6.94
CA GLY A 88 11.11 12.88 -5.88
C GLY A 88 12.14 11.90 -5.30
N LEU A 89 12.95 11.26 -6.15
CA LEU A 89 13.99 10.35 -5.70
C LEU A 89 15.10 11.05 -4.91
N ALA A 90 15.54 12.23 -5.34
CA ALA A 90 16.51 13.05 -4.62
C ALA A 90 15.96 13.49 -3.26
N ALA A 91 14.70 13.97 -3.23
CA ALA A 91 14.02 14.33 -1.98
C ALA A 91 13.83 13.13 -1.05
N TYR A 92 13.50 11.94 -1.59
CA TYR A 92 13.38 10.72 -0.80
C TYR A 92 14.72 10.30 -0.17
N ALA A 93 15.80 10.31 -0.95
CA ALA A 93 17.13 9.97 -0.45
C ALA A 93 17.59 10.95 0.65
N LEU A 94 17.39 12.25 0.44
CA LEU A 94 17.70 13.27 1.43
C LEU A 94 16.85 13.12 2.70
N ALA A 95 15.53 12.97 2.55
CA ALA A 95 14.64 12.77 3.69
C ALA A 95 14.99 11.49 4.46
N SER A 96 15.33 10.40 3.76
CA SER A 96 15.80 9.17 4.41
C SER A 96 17.06 9.40 5.23
N LEU A 97 18.01 10.15 4.68
CA LEU A 97 19.23 10.50 5.40
C LEU A 97 18.95 11.39 6.63
N LEU A 98 18.05 12.37 6.48
CA LEU A 98 17.63 13.23 7.59
C LEU A 98 16.89 12.43 8.68
N CYS A 99 16.11 11.39 8.34
CA CYS A 99 15.53 10.48 9.32
C CYS A 99 16.61 9.79 10.17
N ALA A 100 17.74 9.38 9.57
CA ALA A 100 18.84 8.75 10.32
C ALA A 100 19.48 9.67 11.36
N PHE A 101 19.43 10.96 11.13
CA PHE A 101 20.00 12.00 12.03
C PHE A 101 18.96 12.74 12.86
N ALA A 102 17.71 12.26 12.89
CA ALA A 102 16.64 12.91 13.65
C ALA A 102 17.01 12.99 15.15
N PRO A 103 16.96 14.20 15.75
CA PRO A 103 17.33 14.39 17.16
C PRO A 103 16.18 14.07 18.13
N SER A 104 14.94 13.99 17.63
CA SER A 104 13.75 13.71 18.43
C SER A 104 12.70 12.93 17.58
N VAL A 105 11.73 12.33 18.27
CA VAL A 105 10.62 11.64 17.59
C VAL A 105 9.78 12.61 16.75
N ASP A 106 9.59 13.85 17.21
CA ASP A 106 8.81 14.85 16.47
C ASP A 106 9.51 15.29 15.19
N ALA A 107 10.84 15.48 15.24
CA ALA A 107 11.64 15.72 14.04
C ALA A 107 11.56 14.53 13.07
N LEU A 108 11.63 13.30 13.61
CA LEU A 108 11.47 12.09 12.80
C LEU A 108 10.08 12.03 12.16
N ILE A 109 9.00 12.32 12.90
CA ILE A 109 7.62 12.36 12.36
C ILE A 109 7.53 13.34 11.18
N ALA A 110 8.05 14.56 11.35
CA ALA A 110 8.03 15.57 10.28
C ALA A 110 8.80 15.12 9.03
N VAL A 111 10.01 14.60 9.21
CA VAL A 111 10.82 14.13 8.07
C VAL A 111 10.25 12.87 7.43
N ARG A 112 9.62 11.98 8.20
CA ARG A 112 8.91 10.80 7.69
C ARG A 112 7.74 11.18 6.79
N PHE A 113 7.01 12.24 7.11
CA PHE A 113 5.97 12.78 6.24
C PHE A 113 6.54 13.22 4.89
N VAL A 114 7.64 13.98 4.90
CA VAL A 114 8.34 14.42 3.67
C VAL A 114 8.87 13.22 2.88
N GLN A 115 9.46 12.23 3.55
CA GLN A 115 9.93 10.99 2.92
C GLN A 115 8.79 10.25 2.23
N GLY A 116 7.60 10.15 2.87
CA GLY A 116 6.41 9.55 2.28
C GLY A 116 5.94 10.31 1.04
N CYS A 117 5.85 11.65 1.10
CA CYS A 117 5.48 12.49 -0.04
C CYS A 117 6.42 12.26 -1.23
N ALA A 118 7.72 12.23 -0.98
CA ALA A 118 8.74 12.04 -1.99
C ALA A 118 8.71 10.62 -2.61
N GLY A 119 8.55 9.59 -1.76
CA GLY A 119 8.46 8.19 -2.20
C GLY A 119 7.25 7.89 -3.07
N ALA A 120 6.15 8.61 -2.87
CA ALA A 120 4.94 8.48 -3.68
C ALA A 120 5.17 8.78 -5.17
N ALA A 121 6.10 9.68 -5.49
CA ALA A 121 6.46 10.00 -6.88
C ALA A 121 6.97 8.76 -7.63
N GLY A 122 7.83 7.94 -6.98
CA GLY A 122 8.31 6.68 -7.55
C GLY A 122 7.18 5.72 -7.89
N ILE A 123 6.26 5.51 -6.94
CA ILE A 123 5.14 4.57 -7.08
C ILE A 123 4.19 4.98 -8.21
N VAL A 124 3.80 6.26 -8.26
CA VAL A 124 2.82 6.77 -9.23
C VAL A 124 3.42 6.85 -10.62
N ILE A 125 4.62 7.43 -10.73
CA ILE A 125 5.25 7.67 -12.01
C ILE A 125 5.71 6.35 -12.66
N ALA A 126 6.16 5.35 -11.87
CA ALA A 126 6.47 4.04 -12.41
C ALA A 126 5.29 3.41 -13.16
N ARG A 127 4.09 3.46 -12.58
CA ARG A 127 2.86 2.95 -13.21
C ARG A 127 2.48 3.75 -14.46
N ALA A 128 2.70 5.08 -14.45
CA ALA A 128 2.43 5.95 -15.59
C ALA A 128 3.39 5.65 -16.76
N VAL A 129 4.68 5.50 -16.49
CA VAL A 129 5.70 5.15 -17.49
C VAL A 129 5.37 3.82 -18.19
N VAL A 130 4.91 2.80 -17.45
CA VAL A 130 4.48 1.53 -18.07
C VAL A 130 3.36 1.75 -19.08
N ARG A 131 2.36 2.57 -18.74
CA ARG A 131 1.23 2.89 -19.64
C ARG A 131 1.64 3.75 -20.82
N ASP A 132 2.65 4.60 -20.65
CA ASP A 132 3.15 5.47 -21.72
C ASP A 132 3.95 4.69 -22.77
N LEU A 133 4.69 3.65 -22.35
CA LEU A 133 5.63 2.89 -23.19
C LEU A 133 5.05 1.60 -23.78
N HIS A 134 3.98 1.07 -23.22
CA HIS A 134 3.40 -0.22 -23.62
C HIS A 134 1.92 -0.08 -23.95
N ALA A 135 1.40 -0.97 -24.80
CA ALA A 135 -0.02 -1.06 -25.16
C ALA A 135 -0.48 -2.52 -25.16
N GLY A 136 -1.80 -2.75 -25.05
CA GLY A 136 -2.40 -4.08 -25.10
C GLY A 136 -1.84 -5.05 -24.06
N ASP A 137 -1.56 -6.31 -24.45
CA ASP A 137 -1.11 -7.38 -23.56
C ASP A 137 0.26 -7.13 -22.92
N ALA A 138 1.10 -6.28 -23.55
CA ALA A 138 2.40 -5.93 -22.99
C ALA A 138 2.26 -5.13 -21.69
N VAL A 139 1.25 -4.27 -21.58
CA VAL A 139 0.91 -3.55 -20.34
C VAL A 139 0.56 -4.55 -19.24
N ALA A 140 -0.34 -5.50 -19.53
CA ALA A 140 -0.77 -6.49 -18.55
C ALA A 140 0.39 -7.33 -18.03
N ARG A 141 1.27 -7.81 -18.92
CA ARG A 141 2.48 -8.56 -18.54
C ARG A 141 3.42 -7.75 -17.66
N PHE A 142 3.63 -6.47 -17.99
CA PHE A 142 4.51 -5.62 -17.21
C PHE A 142 3.93 -5.34 -15.81
N PHE A 143 2.63 -5.05 -15.74
CA PHE A 143 1.95 -4.88 -14.45
C PHE A 143 1.97 -6.16 -13.61
N ALA A 144 1.89 -7.35 -14.22
CA ALA A 144 2.03 -8.61 -13.48
C ALA A 144 3.39 -8.72 -12.78
N VAL A 145 4.48 -8.30 -13.45
CA VAL A 145 5.81 -8.27 -12.83
C VAL A 145 5.88 -7.22 -11.70
N LEU A 146 5.31 -6.02 -11.90
CA LEU A 146 5.26 -5.02 -10.84
C LEU A 146 4.45 -5.51 -9.63
N MET A 147 3.36 -6.25 -9.85
CA MET A 147 2.57 -6.86 -8.78
C MET A 147 3.36 -7.94 -8.03
N LEU A 148 4.19 -8.72 -8.73
CA LEU A 148 5.08 -9.68 -8.09
C LEU A 148 6.08 -8.96 -7.16
N VAL A 149 6.72 -7.89 -7.62
CA VAL A 149 7.64 -7.09 -6.80
C VAL A 149 6.91 -6.48 -5.59
N ASN A 150 5.73 -5.90 -5.80
CA ASN A 150 4.90 -5.35 -4.71
C ASN A 150 4.48 -6.42 -3.69
N GLY A 151 4.21 -7.65 -4.12
CA GLY A 151 3.88 -8.77 -3.24
C GLY A 151 5.09 -9.29 -2.46
N MET A 152 6.28 -9.27 -3.07
CA MET A 152 7.51 -9.72 -2.42
C MET A 152 8.10 -8.69 -1.45
N ALA A 153 7.89 -7.40 -1.72
CA ALA A 153 8.47 -6.33 -0.91
C ALA A 153 8.05 -6.37 0.57
N PRO A 154 6.77 -6.55 0.95
CA PRO A 154 6.36 -6.69 2.35
C PRO A 154 6.89 -7.96 3.04
N ILE A 155 7.29 -8.98 2.27
CA ILE A 155 7.91 -10.20 2.80
C ILE A 155 9.39 -9.93 3.10
N LEU A 156 10.09 -9.37 2.12
CA LEU A 156 11.54 -9.20 2.18
C LEU A 156 11.98 -8.01 3.03
N ALA A 157 11.24 -6.88 2.98
CA ALA A 157 11.63 -5.66 3.66
C ALA A 157 11.83 -5.83 5.18
N PRO A 158 10.91 -6.42 5.96
CA PRO A 158 11.13 -6.61 7.38
C PRO A 158 12.21 -7.63 7.68
N ILE A 159 12.40 -8.67 6.81
CA ILE A 159 13.48 -9.65 6.95
C ILE A 159 14.84 -8.95 6.81
N PHE A 160 15.01 -8.13 5.78
CA PHE A 160 16.22 -7.30 5.63
C PHE A 160 16.40 -6.35 6.80
N GLY A 161 15.34 -5.66 7.25
CA GLY A 161 15.36 -4.79 8.41
C GLY A 161 15.79 -5.51 9.67
N GLY A 162 15.22 -6.68 9.96
CA GLY A 162 15.57 -7.49 11.12
C GLY A 162 17.01 -8.01 11.10
N GLN A 163 17.54 -8.39 9.92
CA GLN A 163 18.95 -8.77 9.80
C GLN A 163 19.90 -7.55 9.94
N LEU A 164 19.51 -6.43 9.37
CA LEU A 164 20.29 -5.18 9.47
C LEU A 164 20.46 -4.74 10.92
N LEU A 165 19.46 -4.93 11.78
CA LEU A 165 19.51 -4.62 13.21
C LEU A 165 20.49 -5.48 14.02
N ARG A 166 21.11 -6.51 13.42
CA ARG A 166 22.22 -7.25 14.06
C ARG A 166 23.53 -6.48 14.04
N VAL A 167 23.70 -5.61 13.05
CA VAL A 167 24.96 -4.90 12.79
C VAL A 167 24.85 -3.39 12.93
N THR A 168 23.63 -2.85 13.06
CA THR A 168 23.38 -1.43 13.19
C THR A 168 22.13 -1.14 14.03
N SER A 169 21.84 0.13 14.30
CA SER A 169 20.63 0.60 14.97
C SER A 169 19.50 0.90 13.95
N TRP A 170 18.36 1.38 14.46
CA TRP A 170 17.27 1.88 13.62
C TRP A 170 17.72 2.99 12.64
N ARG A 171 18.76 3.77 12.98
CA ARG A 171 19.34 4.77 12.09
C ARG A 171 19.92 4.15 10.83
N GLY A 172 20.57 3.00 10.94
CA GLY A 172 21.11 2.27 9.80
C GLY A 172 20.05 1.81 8.80
N VAL A 173 18.82 1.57 9.25
CA VAL A 173 17.70 1.30 8.33
C VAL A 173 17.45 2.50 7.42
N PHE A 174 17.43 3.72 7.97
CA PHE A 174 17.21 4.93 7.18
C PHE A 174 18.41 5.28 6.28
N VAL A 175 19.65 5.01 6.74
CA VAL A 175 20.84 5.12 5.88
C VAL A 175 20.72 4.17 4.69
N THR A 176 20.29 2.93 4.92
CA THR A 176 20.09 1.95 3.85
C THR A 176 19.01 2.43 2.87
N LEU A 177 17.90 2.98 3.36
CA LEU A 177 16.85 3.56 2.51
C LEU A 177 17.38 4.76 1.69
N ALA A 178 18.25 5.59 2.28
CA ALA A 178 18.90 6.70 1.57
C ALA A 178 19.80 6.17 0.44
N VAL A 179 20.61 5.15 0.71
CA VAL A 179 21.47 4.50 -0.30
C VAL A 179 20.61 3.90 -1.43
N ILE A 180 19.54 3.18 -1.11
CA ILE A 180 18.59 2.67 -2.12
C ILE A 180 18.01 3.83 -2.95
N GLY A 181 17.63 4.92 -2.31
CA GLY A 181 17.13 6.13 -2.97
C GLY A 181 18.13 6.72 -3.96
N VAL A 182 19.41 6.83 -3.56
CA VAL A 182 20.50 7.31 -4.43
C VAL A 182 20.75 6.36 -5.60
N LEU A 183 20.81 5.05 -5.33
CA LEU A 183 21.00 4.05 -6.39
C LEU A 183 19.87 4.11 -7.43
N LEU A 184 18.63 4.27 -6.98
CA LEU A 184 17.48 4.40 -7.88
C LEU A 184 17.46 5.75 -8.60
N LEU A 185 17.91 6.84 -7.96
CA LEU A 185 18.10 8.13 -8.62
C LEU A 185 19.10 8.03 -9.77
N LEU A 186 20.25 7.40 -9.55
CA LEU A 186 21.27 7.17 -10.55
C LEU A 186 20.76 6.23 -11.67
N ALA A 187 20.11 5.13 -11.30
CA ALA A 187 19.54 4.19 -12.25
C ALA A 187 18.44 4.82 -13.11
N ALA A 188 17.54 5.60 -12.52
CA ALA A 188 16.51 6.33 -13.25
C ALA A 188 17.09 7.46 -14.10
N GLY A 189 18.06 8.20 -13.57
CA GLY A 189 18.73 9.30 -14.28
C GLY A 189 19.44 8.86 -15.56
N THR A 190 20.08 7.68 -15.52
CA THR A 190 20.82 7.11 -16.66
C THR A 190 19.97 6.13 -17.50
N GLY A 191 18.92 5.52 -16.92
CA GLY A 191 18.16 4.45 -17.56
C GLY A 191 16.80 4.83 -18.10
N LEU A 192 16.18 5.88 -17.55
CA LEU A 192 14.85 6.32 -17.99
C LEU A 192 14.96 7.56 -18.90
N ARG A 193 14.41 7.43 -20.10
CA ARG A 193 14.13 8.56 -20.97
C ARG A 193 12.74 9.13 -20.68
N GLU A 194 12.49 10.36 -21.12
CA GLU A 194 11.14 10.93 -21.01
C GLU A 194 10.15 10.09 -21.83
N SER A 195 9.08 9.62 -21.17
CA SER A 195 8.05 8.80 -21.80
C SER A 195 6.82 9.59 -22.26
N LEU A 196 6.65 10.85 -21.75
CA LEU A 196 5.52 11.70 -22.06
C LEU A 196 5.97 12.92 -22.89
N PRO A 197 5.85 12.86 -24.22
CA PRO A 197 6.26 13.99 -25.09
C PRO A 197 5.40 15.23 -24.82
N PRO A 198 5.93 16.45 -25.08
CA PRO A 198 5.25 17.70 -24.78
C PRO A 198 3.83 17.81 -25.33
N GLY A 199 3.57 17.31 -26.54
CA GLY A 199 2.25 17.35 -27.17
C GLY A 199 1.17 16.44 -26.53
N ARG A 200 1.55 15.54 -25.59
CA ARG A 200 0.62 14.66 -24.87
C ARG A 200 0.46 15.03 -23.40
N ARG A 201 1.08 16.12 -22.94
CA ARG A 201 0.98 16.60 -21.56
C ARG A 201 -0.39 17.18 -21.28
N ALA A 202 -0.92 16.88 -20.08
CA ALA A 202 -2.24 17.36 -19.68
C ALA A 202 -2.19 18.84 -19.23
N SER A 203 -3.24 19.61 -19.58
CA SER A 203 -3.42 20.99 -19.14
C SER A 203 -4.26 21.14 -17.86
N GLY A 204 -4.94 20.06 -17.40
CA GLY A 204 -5.95 20.14 -16.35
C GLY A 204 -5.42 20.17 -14.90
N GLY A 205 -4.19 19.77 -14.67
CA GLY A 205 -3.51 19.85 -13.36
C GLY A 205 -4.28 19.27 -12.16
N LEU A 206 -3.95 19.78 -10.98
CA LEU A 206 -4.50 19.34 -9.69
C LEU A 206 -6.00 19.64 -9.56
N GLN A 207 -6.47 20.77 -10.10
CA GLN A 207 -7.89 21.17 -10.03
C GLN A 207 -8.82 20.17 -10.70
N ALA A 208 -8.45 19.67 -11.88
CA ALA A 208 -9.23 18.65 -12.60
C ALA A 208 -9.27 17.33 -11.81
N THR A 209 -8.16 16.97 -11.15
CA THR A 209 -8.09 15.79 -10.29
C THR A 209 -9.02 15.92 -9.07
N LEU A 210 -9.00 17.07 -8.39
CA LEU A 210 -9.87 17.35 -7.24
C LEU A 210 -11.35 17.37 -7.62
N ALA A 211 -11.71 17.96 -8.78
CA ALA A 211 -13.06 17.90 -9.31
C ALA A 211 -13.53 16.46 -9.56
N THR A 212 -12.64 15.63 -10.12
CA THR A 212 -12.91 14.18 -10.32
C THR A 212 -13.08 13.45 -8.99
N PHE A 213 -12.27 13.76 -7.99
CA PHE A 213 -12.39 13.18 -6.64
C PHE A 213 -13.73 13.54 -6.00
N ARG A 214 -14.14 14.82 -6.10
CA ARG A 214 -15.45 15.26 -5.60
C ARG A 214 -16.60 14.51 -6.27
N ARG A 215 -16.53 14.28 -7.58
CA ARG A 215 -17.53 13.48 -8.31
C ARG A 215 -17.57 12.04 -7.83
N LEU A 216 -16.41 11.38 -7.64
CA LEU A 216 -16.33 10.01 -7.16
C LEU A 216 -16.86 9.85 -5.73
N LEU A 217 -16.63 10.85 -4.85
CA LEU A 217 -17.18 10.87 -3.50
C LEU A 217 -18.71 11.04 -3.48
N GLY A 218 -19.32 11.51 -4.56
CA GLY A 218 -20.78 11.51 -4.76
C GLY A 218 -21.34 10.16 -5.22
N ASP A 219 -20.50 9.25 -5.71
CA ASP A 219 -20.93 7.91 -6.15
C ASP A 219 -21.01 6.95 -4.95
N ARG A 220 -22.23 6.64 -4.51
CA ARG A 220 -22.48 5.75 -3.37
C ARG A 220 -21.83 4.37 -3.52
N ARG A 221 -21.77 3.81 -4.76
CA ARG A 221 -21.13 2.51 -5.00
C ARG A 221 -19.62 2.59 -4.82
N PHE A 222 -18.99 3.61 -5.43
CA PHE A 222 -17.58 3.85 -5.24
C PHE A 222 -17.23 4.03 -3.76
N VAL A 223 -17.97 4.91 -3.05
CA VAL A 223 -17.75 5.18 -1.63
C VAL A 223 -17.93 3.93 -0.78
N GLY A 224 -18.95 3.11 -1.04
CA GLY A 224 -19.16 1.85 -0.31
C GLY A 224 -17.98 0.88 -0.43
N TYR A 225 -17.48 0.65 -1.64
CA TYR A 225 -16.31 -0.21 -1.85
C TYR A 225 -15.02 0.42 -1.32
N ALA A 226 -14.84 1.72 -1.50
CA ALA A 226 -13.66 2.45 -1.04
C ALA A 226 -13.56 2.47 0.50
N LEU A 227 -14.67 2.74 1.21
CA LEU A 227 -14.71 2.69 2.66
C LEU A 227 -14.50 1.28 3.22
N SER A 228 -15.16 0.27 2.62
CA SER A 228 -14.96 -1.13 3.04
C SER A 228 -13.50 -1.56 2.88
N CYS A 229 -12.87 -1.18 1.77
CA CYS A 229 -11.47 -1.42 1.50
C CYS A 229 -10.55 -0.64 2.46
N GLY A 230 -10.85 0.64 2.68
CA GLY A 230 -10.09 1.52 3.56
C GLY A 230 -10.13 1.07 5.02
N LEU A 231 -11.29 0.65 5.53
CA LEU A 231 -11.44 0.11 6.90
C LEU A 231 -10.71 -1.23 7.07
N ALA A 232 -10.80 -2.13 6.08
CA ALA A 232 -10.06 -3.38 6.11
C ALA A 232 -8.53 -3.15 6.03
N PHE A 233 -8.09 -2.19 5.19
CA PHE A 233 -6.68 -1.78 5.15
C PHE A 233 -6.24 -1.14 6.47
N ALA A 234 -7.10 -0.37 7.14
CA ALA A 234 -6.81 0.18 8.45
C ALA A 234 -6.66 -0.91 9.53
N ALA A 235 -7.44 -2.01 9.45
CA ALA A 235 -7.23 -3.18 10.31
C ALA A 235 -5.88 -3.85 10.05
N LEU A 236 -5.47 -3.99 8.77
CA LEU A 236 -4.13 -4.43 8.42
C LEU A 236 -3.06 -3.46 8.96
N PHE A 237 -3.28 -2.15 8.86
CA PHE A 237 -2.30 -1.16 9.30
C PHE A 237 -2.21 -1.08 10.84
N ALA A 238 -3.30 -1.37 11.56
CA ALA A 238 -3.30 -1.58 13.00
C ALA A 238 -2.38 -2.76 13.38
N TYR A 239 -2.45 -3.88 12.62
CA TYR A 239 -1.50 -4.98 12.77
C TYR A 239 -0.06 -4.52 12.46
N ILE A 240 0.17 -3.86 11.32
CA ILE A 240 1.51 -3.41 10.91
C ILE A 240 2.15 -2.53 12.00
N SER A 241 1.42 -1.56 12.53
CA SER A 241 1.93 -0.61 13.52
C SER A 241 2.06 -1.19 14.93
N GLY A 242 1.15 -2.10 15.31
CA GLY A 242 1.07 -2.64 16.68
C GLY A 242 1.86 -3.92 16.90
N SER A 243 1.98 -4.77 15.87
CA SER A 243 2.56 -6.11 16.01
C SER A 243 4.01 -6.10 16.49
N SER A 244 4.79 -5.08 16.12
CA SER A 244 6.18 -4.95 16.56
C SER A 244 6.30 -4.86 18.09
N PHE A 245 5.47 -4.01 18.72
CA PHE A 245 5.44 -3.87 20.17
C PHE A 245 4.82 -5.10 20.85
N VAL A 246 3.70 -5.61 20.33
CA VAL A 246 3.02 -6.77 20.89
C VAL A 246 3.92 -8.02 20.84
N LEU A 247 4.56 -8.30 19.72
CA LEU A 247 5.37 -9.51 19.59
C LEU A 247 6.73 -9.35 20.28
N GLN A 248 7.38 -8.20 20.21
CA GLN A 248 8.71 -8.02 20.78
C GLN A 248 8.68 -7.64 22.27
N ASP A 249 7.93 -6.59 22.67
CA ASP A 249 7.96 -6.11 24.06
C ASP A 249 7.03 -6.94 24.98
N LEU A 250 5.84 -7.36 24.51
CA LEU A 250 4.92 -8.13 25.34
C LEU A 250 5.26 -9.62 25.35
N PHE A 251 5.55 -10.22 24.18
CA PHE A 251 5.83 -11.67 24.08
C PHE A 251 7.32 -12.03 24.01
N GLY A 252 8.23 -11.05 24.06
CA GLY A 252 9.68 -11.28 24.08
C GLY A 252 10.26 -11.87 22.77
N VAL A 253 9.55 -11.71 21.65
CA VAL A 253 10.02 -12.20 20.35
C VAL A 253 11.18 -11.33 19.86
N SER A 254 12.29 -11.94 19.41
CA SER A 254 13.41 -11.16 18.86
C SER A 254 13.02 -10.45 17.56
N PRO A 255 13.69 -9.34 17.20
CA PRO A 255 13.44 -8.60 15.94
C PRO A 255 13.51 -9.49 14.70
N GLN A 256 14.41 -10.48 14.69
CA GLN A 256 14.59 -11.41 13.58
C GLN A 256 13.39 -12.40 13.48
N ARG A 257 12.95 -12.96 14.61
CA ARG A 257 11.77 -13.84 14.64
C ARG A 257 10.50 -13.06 14.30
N PHE A 258 10.37 -11.82 14.82
CA PHE A 258 9.29 -10.90 14.41
C PHE A 258 9.24 -10.75 12.89
N SER A 259 10.39 -10.49 12.26
CA SER A 259 10.48 -10.29 10.81
C SER A 259 10.06 -11.53 10.02
N LEU A 260 10.38 -12.74 10.50
CA LEU A 260 9.94 -13.99 9.88
C LEU A 260 8.42 -14.19 10.02
N ILE A 261 7.86 -13.92 11.21
CA ILE A 261 6.41 -14.00 11.45
C ILE A 261 5.69 -13.01 10.54
N PHE A 262 6.18 -11.77 10.44
CA PHE A 262 5.62 -10.74 9.56
C PHE A 262 5.69 -11.17 8.09
N GLY A 263 6.83 -11.69 7.64
CA GLY A 263 7.00 -12.23 6.30
C GLY A 263 6.06 -13.40 5.97
N ALA A 264 5.83 -14.31 6.94
CA ALA A 264 4.88 -15.40 6.79
C ALA A 264 3.44 -14.89 6.64
N ASN A 265 3.05 -13.88 7.42
CA ASN A 265 1.75 -13.23 7.28
C ASN A 265 1.60 -12.53 5.93
N ALA A 266 2.64 -11.83 5.45
CA ALA A 266 2.65 -11.19 4.14
C ALA A 266 2.56 -12.22 3.00
N LEU A 267 3.23 -13.39 3.14
CA LEU A 267 3.06 -14.51 2.21
C LEU A 267 1.61 -14.98 2.17
N GLY A 268 0.90 -14.98 3.30
CA GLY A 268 -0.53 -15.26 3.37
C GLY A 268 -1.36 -14.36 2.44
N ILE A 269 -1.05 -13.05 2.36
CA ILE A 269 -1.70 -12.12 1.41
C ILE A 269 -1.47 -12.58 -0.03
N VAL A 270 -0.24 -12.93 -0.38
CA VAL A 270 0.13 -13.35 -1.74
C VAL A 270 -0.61 -14.62 -2.13
N VAL A 271 -0.59 -15.65 -1.26
CA VAL A 271 -1.29 -16.93 -1.50
C VAL A 271 -2.79 -16.71 -1.63
N ALA A 272 -3.40 -16.00 -0.69
CA ALA A 272 -4.84 -15.69 -0.73
C ALA A 272 -5.22 -14.86 -1.97
N GLY A 273 -4.36 -13.93 -2.40
CA GLY A 273 -4.53 -13.17 -3.63
C GLY A 273 -4.50 -14.05 -4.88
N GLN A 274 -3.59 -15.03 -4.94
CA GLN A 274 -3.54 -16.01 -6.04
C GLN A 274 -4.77 -16.91 -6.05
N VAL A 275 -5.25 -17.36 -4.89
CA VAL A 275 -6.50 -18.13 -4.78
C VAL A 275 -7.68 -17.28 -5.24
N SER A 276 -7.79 -16.04 -4.77
CA SER A 276 -8.82 -15.10 -5.20
C SER A 276 -8.81 -14.90 -6.73
N GLY A 277 -7.62 -14.67 -7.31
CA GLY A 277 -7.44 -14.50 -8.75
C GLY A 277 -7.90 -15.71 -9.58
N ARG A 278 -7.60 -16.94 -9.11
CA ARG A 278 -8.06 -18.18 -9.78
C ARG A 278 -9.56 -18.40 -9.68
N LEU A 279 -10.21 -17.82 -8.68
CA LEU A 279 -11.66 -17.91 -8.50
C LEU A 279 -12.43 -16.85 -9.29
N VAL A 280 -11.76 -15.80 -9.75
CA VAL A 280 -12.38 -14.80 -10.66
C VAL A 280 -12.87 -15.48 -11.94
N GLY A 281 -14.07 -15.13 -12.37
CA GLY A 281 -14.75 -15.80 -13.49
C GLY A 281 -15.63 -17.00 -13.08
N ARG A 282 -15.29 -17.70 -11.97
CA ARG A 282 -16.12 -18.76 -11.38
C ARG A 282 -17.00 -18.25 -10.23
N VAL A 283 -16.49 -17.28 -9.48
CA VAL A 283 -17.15 -16.67 -8.32
C VAL A 283 -17.24 -15.16 -8.55
N ARG A 284 -18.40 -14.57 -8.29
CA ARG A 284 -18.61 -13.11 -8.43
C ARG A 284 -17.66 -12.34 -7.51
N PRO A 285 -17.03 -11.25 -7.98
CA PRO A 285 -16.10 -10.44 -7.16
C PRO A 285 -16.69 -9.96 -5.83
N GLU A 286 -18.00 -9.67 -5.78
CA GLU A 286 -18.68 -9.26 -4.54
C GLU A 286 -18.72 -10.40 -3.50
N ARG A 287 -18.80 -11.67 -3.95
CA ARG A 287 -18.72 -12.82 -3.03
C ARG A 287 -17.32 -13.01 -2.51
N LEU A 288 -16.29 -12.86 -3.37
CA LEU A 288 -14.89 -12.92 -2.97
C LEU A 288 -14.55 -11.82 -1.96
N LEU A 289 -15.00 -10.59 -2.23
CA LEU A 289 -14.84 -9.47 -1.30
C LEU A 289 -15.52 -9.77 0.05
N ARG A 290 -16.75 -10.29 0.03
CA ARG A 290 -17.46 -10.66 1.27
C ARG A 290 -16.72 -11.73 2.06
N ILE A 291 -16.19 -12.76 1.41
CA ILE A 291 -15.38 -13.80 2.05
C ILE A 291 -14.17 -13.15 2.76
N GLY A 292 -13.44 -12.28 2.05
CA GLY A 292 -12.31 -11.56 2.63
C GLY A 292 -12.70 -10.71 3.84
N LEU A 293 -13.75 -9.89 3.72
CA LEU A 293 -14.22 -9.03 4.82
C LEU A 293 -14.75 -9.84 6.02
N THR A 294 -15.43 -10.97 5.77
CA THR A 294 -15.86 -11.88 6.83
C THR A 294 -14.65 -12.50 7.54
N ALA A 295 -13.63 -12.93 6.78
CA ALA A 295 -12.39 -13.45 7.36
C ALA A 295 -11.64 -12.38 8.18
N THR A 296 -11.60 -11.12 7.72
CA THR A 296 -11.05 -10.00 8.50
C THR A 296 -11.79 -9.83 9.82
N ALA A 297 -13.13 -9.78 9.78
CA ALA A 297 -13.96 -9.58 10.97
C ALA A 297 -13.84 -10.74 11.96
N THR A 298 -13.97 -11.99 11.48
CA THR A 298 -13.88 -13.18 12.34
C THR A 298 -12.47 -13.36 12.90
N GLY A 299 -11.43 -13.13 12.09
CA GLY A 299 -10.04 -13.15 12.54
C GLY A 299 -9.75 -12.08 13.61
N GLY A 300 -10.31 -10.86 13.44
CA GLY A 300 -10.20 -9.78 14.43
C GLY A 300 -10.90 -10.12 15.75
N VAL A 301 -12.12 -10.68 15.69
CA VAL A 301 -12.86 -11.13 16.89
C VAL A 301 -12.13 -12.29 17.57
N ALA A 302 -11.60 -13.26 16.80
CA ALA A 302 -10.80 -14.36 17.33
C ALA A 302 -9.51 -13.86 18.00
N LEU A 303 -8.85 -12.84 17.42
CA LEU A 303 -7.69 -12.18 18.02
C LEU A 303 -8.05 -11.54 19.37
N LEU A 304 -9.16 -10.81 19.42
CA LEU A 304 -9.62 -10.18 20.67
C LEU A 304 -9.95 -11.23 21.72
N ALA A 305 -10.63 -12.32 21.35
CA ALA A 305 -10.93 -13.43 22.25
C ALA A 305 -9.67 -14.14 22.76
N ALA A 306 -8.67 -14.35 21.87
CA ALA A 306 -7.39 -14.97 22.26
C ALA A 306 -6.60 -14.10 23.23
N VAL A 307 -6.59 -12.78 23.02
CA VAL A 307 -5.93 -11.81 23.92
C VAL A 307 -6.66 -11.71 25.25
N ALA A 308 -7.99 -11.60 25.24
CA ALA A 308 -8.81 -11.53 26.46
C ALA A 308 -8.77 -12.83 27.28
N GLY A 309 -8.69 -13.98 26.61
CA GLY A 309 -8.56 -15.30 27.24
C GLY A 309 -7.14 -15.67 27.68
N GLY A 310 -6.14 -14.81 27.42
CA GLY A 310 -4.76 -15.08 27.82
C GLY A 310 -4.10 -16.27 27.13
N ILE A 311 -4.57 -16.66 25.92
CA ILE A 311 -4.09 -17.87 25.20
C ILE A 311 -2.62 -17.71 24.74
N GLY A 312 -2.08 -16.50 24.76
CA GLY A 312 -0.70 -16.21 24.35
C GLY A 312 -0.49 -16.29 22.83
N LEU A 313 0.76 -16.53 22.43
CA LEU A 313 1.15 -16.54 21.00
C LEU A 313 0.39 -17.61 20.18
N ALA A 314 0.03 -18.74 20.79
CA ALA A 314 -0.67 -19.82 20.11
C ALA A 314 -2.06 -19.40 19.59
N GLY A 315 -2.73 -18.48 20.29
CA GLY A 315 -4.00 -17.90 19.82
C GLY A 315 -3.81 -16.65 18.95
N VAL A 316 -2.83 -15.82 19.30
CA VAL A 316 -2.61 -14.53 18.62
C VAL A 316 -2.10 -14.72 17.18
N LEU A 317 -1.12 -15.59 16.94
CA LEU A 317 -0.51 -15.76 15.62
C LEU A 317 -1.48 -16.28 14.55
N PRO A 318 -2.29 -17.34 14.79
CA PRO A 318 -3.25 -17.79 13.78
C PRO A 318 -4.33 -16.73 13.48
N ALA A 319 -4.82 -16.02 14.50
CA ALA A 319 -5.82 -14.99 14.33
C ALA A 319 -5.27 -13.82 13.49
N LEU A 320 -4.04 -13.35 13.77
CA LEU A 320 -3.36 -12.35 12.96
C LEU A 320 -3.14 -12.83 11.52
N PHE A 321 -2.73 -14.09 11.33
CA PHE A 321 -2.56 -14.67 10.00
C PHE A 321 -3.85 -14.60 9.19
N VAL A 322 -5.00 -14.95 9.78
CA VAL A 322 -6.31 -14.88 9.10
C VAL A 322 -6.64 -13.44 8.70
N VAL A 323 -6.46 -12.48 9.62
CA VAL A 323 -6.69 -11.05 9.34
C VAL A 323 -5.82 -10.57 8.18
N VAL A 324 -4.53 -10.87 8.22
CA VAL A 324 -3.59 -10.40 7.20
C VAL A 324 -3.81 -11.10 5.87
N ALA A 325 -3.95 -12.42 5.84
CA ALA A 325 -4.16 -13.18 4.62
C ALA A 325 -5.47 -12.80 3.91
N SER A 326 -6.53 -12.44 4.67
CA SER A 326 -7.80 -12.00 4.11
C SER A 326 -7.68 -10.80 3.16
N MET A 327 -6.64 -9.98 3.31
CA MET A 327 -6.36 -8.84 2.42
C MET A 327 -6.12 -9.26 0.97
N GLY A 328 -5.63 -10.48 0.74
CA GLY A 328 -5.51 -11.05 -0.60
C GLY A 328 -6.85 -11.21 -1.33
N PHE A 329 -7.96 -11.37 -0.59
CA PHE A 329 -9.31 -11.31 -1.14
C PHE A 329 -9.87 -9.88 -1.17
N VAL A 330 -9.61 -9.07 -0.15
CA VAL A 330 -10.23 -7.74 -0.01
C VAL A 330 -9.67 -6.75 -1.02
N LEU A 331 -8.36 -6.56 -1.07
CA LEU A 331 -7.75 -5.47 -1.85
C LEU A 331 -8.04 -5.57 -3.37
N PRO A 332 -7.83 -6.72 -4.05
CA PRO A 332 -8.05 -6.80 -5.49
C PRO A 332 -9.54 -6.70 -5.85
N ASN A 333 -10.43 -7.37 -5.08
CA ASN A 333 -11.84 -7.38 -5.40
C ASN A 333 -12.52 -6.03 -5.09
N ALA A 334 -12.19 -5.39 -3.97
CA ALA A 334 -12.72 -4.06 -3.66
C ALA A 334 -12.26 -3.01 -4.66
N SER A 335 -10.96 -3.03 -5.03
CA SER A 335 -10.42 -2.13 -6.05
C SER A 335 -11.07 -2.37 -7.41
N GLY A 336 -11.19 -3.63 -7.84
CA GLY A 336 -11.86 -3.99 -9.10
C GLY A 336 -13.30 -3.48 -9.15
N LEU A 337 -14.08 -3.71 -8.09
CA LEU A 337 -15.49 -3.27 -8.00
C LEU A 337 -15.63 -1.75 -7.94
N ALA A 338 -14.74 -1.04 -7.22
CA ALA A 338 -14.72 0.42 -7.17
C ALA A 338 -14.42 1.05 -8.53
N LEU A 339 -13.53 0.43 -9.31
CA LEU A 339 -13.11 0.94 -10.62
C LEU A 339 -14.08 0.58 -11.74
N ALA A 340 -14.79 -0.55 -11.65
CA ALA A 340 -15.68 -1.05 -12.69
C ALA A 340 -16.80 -0.06 -13.05
N GLY A 341 -17.29 0.72 -12.09
CA GLY A 341 -18.31 1.76 -12.31
C GLY A 341 -17.79 3.02 -13.01
N ASN A 342 -16.47 3.19 -13.13
CA ASN A 342 -15.85 4.43 -13.58
C ASN A 342 -14.69 4.22 -14.57
N PRO A 343 -14.86 3.49 -15.68
CA PRO A 343 -13.76 3.07 -16.56
C PRO A 343 -13.01 4.26 -17.21
N ARG A 344 -13.71 5.35 -17.54
CA ARG A 344 -13.11 6.54 -18.17
C ARG A 344 -12.19 7.34 -17.23
N ILE A 345 -12.39 7.22 -15.93
CA ILE A 345 -11.63 7.92 -14.88
C ILE A 345 -10.96 6.95 -13.90
N ALA A 346 -10.70 5.71 -14.35
CA ALA A 346 -10.15 4.63 -13.51
C ALA A 346 -8.81 5.01 -12.84
N GLY A 347 -7.98 5.82 -13.49
CA GLY A 347 -6.74 6.33 -12.91
C GLY A 347 -6.97 7.21 -11.67
N SER A 348 -7.87 8.19 -11.77
CA SER A 348 -8.25 9.05 -10.63
C SER A 348 -8.98 8.26 -9.54
N ALA A 349 -9.84 7.31 -9.92
CA ALA A 349 -10.54 6.43 -8.99
C ALA A 349 -9.56 5.55 -8.19
N SER A 350 -8.54 4.99 -8.85
CA SER A 350 -7.48 4.22 -8.18
C SER A 350 -6.64 5.10 -7.24
N ALA A 351 -6.33 6.34 -7.65
CA ALA A 351 -5.60 7.28 -6.81
C ALA A 351 -6.41 7.65 -5.55
N LEU A 352 -7.70 7.98 -5.71
CA LEU A 352 -8.57 8.30 -4.58
C LEU A 352 -8.74 7.11 -3.63
N LEU A 353 -8.87 5.89 -4.17
CA LEU A 353 -8.94 4.68 -3.36
C LEU A 353 -7.69 4.51 -2.50
N GLY A 354 -6.49 4.70 -3.09
CA GLY A 354 -5.22 4.65 -2.36
C GLY A 354 -5.10 5.75 -1.29
N VAL A 355 -5.52 6.97 -1.60
CA VAL A 355 -5.55 8.09 -0.65
C VAL A 355 -6.45 7.77 0.54
N LEU A 356 -7.66 7.27 0.31
CA LEU A 356 -8.60 6.91 1.38
C LEU A 356 -8.05 5.76 2.25
N GLN A 357 -7.47 4.72 1.63
CA GLN A 357 -6.83 3.63 2.35
C GLN A 357 -5.73 4.14 3.29
N TYR A 358 -4.81 4.94 2.76
CA TYR A 358 -3.68 5.43 3.52
C TYR A 358 -4.08 6.47 4.58
N ALA A 359 -5.05 7.33 4.28
CA ALA A 359 -5.54 8.32 5.25
C ALA A 359 -6.25 7.64 6.44
N ILE A 360 -7.14 6.66 6.18
CA ILE A 360 -7.83 5.91 7.24
C ILE A 360 -6.80 5.09 8.04
N GLY A 361 -5.89 4.39 7.36
CA GLY A 361 -4.83 3.61 8.00
C GLY A 361 -3.94 4.44 8.91
N ALA A 362 -3.51 5.62 8.43
CA ALA A 362 -2.66 6.53 9.20
C ALA A 362 -3.34 7.03 10.49
N GLY A 363 -4.65 7.29 10.45
CA GLY A 363 -5.40 7.73 11.63
C GLY A 363 -5.53 6.66 12.71
N VAL A 364 -5.36 5.38 12.34
CA VAL A 364 -5.57 4.25 13.25
C VAL A 364 -4.28 3.85 14.00
N ALA A 365 -3.11 4.03 13.40
CA ALA A 365 -1.86 3.54 13.99
C ALA A 365 -1.60 4.04 15.42
N PRO A 366 -1.74 5.34 15.76
CA PRO A 366 -1.50 5.81 17.12
C PRO A 366 -2.49 5.26 18.17
N LEU A 367 -3.71 4.88 17.72
CA LEU A 367 -4.74 4.33 18.61
C LEU A 367 -4.34 2.96 19.16
N VAL A 368 -3.56 2.20 18.41
CA VAL A 368 -3.09 0.87 18.81
C VAL A 368 -2.13 0.94 20.01
N GLY A 369 -1.32 1.99 20.08
CA GLY A 369 -0.32 2.18 21.13
C GLY A 369 -0.80 2.97 22.35
N ILE A 370 -2.08 3.40 22.41
CA ILE A 370 -2.58 4.34 23.41
C ILE A 370 -2.51 3.80 24.85
N ALA A 371 -2.62 2.48 25.03
CA ALA A 371 -2.51 1.82 26.34
C ALA A 371 -1.07 1.29 26.62
N GLY A 372 -0.08 1.74 25.86
CA GLY A 372 1.32 1.33 26.02
C GLY A 372 1.61 -0.07 25.48
N THR A 373 2.73 -0.65 25.94
CA THR A 373 3.25 -1.93 25.43
C THR A 373 2.92 -3.15 26.31
N ARG A 374 2.22 -2.93 27.43
CA ARG A 374 1.93 -4.00 28.42
C ARG A 374 0.73 -4.87 28.06
N THR A 375 -0.02 -4.54 27.03
CA THR A 375 -1.24 -5.26 26.62
C THR A 375 -1.43 -5.21 25.11
N ALA A 376 -1.93 -6.34 24.56
CA ALA A 376 -2.32 -6.44 23.14
C ALA A 376 -3.80 -6.02 22.90
N VAL A 377 -4.55 -5.72 23.98
CA VAL A 377 -5.99 -5.41 23.89
C VAL A 377 -6.31 -4.27 22.92
N PRO A 378 -5.64 -3.11 22.95
CA PRO A 378 -5.97 -2.02 22.01
C PRO A 378 -5.81 -2.43 20.55
N MET A 379 -4.71 -3.12 20.22
CA MET A 379 -4.50 -3.63 18.87
C MET A 379 -5.61 -4.60 18.44
N ALA A 380 -5.94 -5.56 19.29
CA ALA A 380 -6.97 -6.55 19.00
C ALA A 380 -8.36 -5.94 18.87
N LEU A 381 -8.72 -4.99 19.76
CA LEU A 381 -10.00 -4.26 19.71
C LEU A 381 -10.12 -3.42 18.44
N VAL A 382 -9.09 -2.68 18.08
CA VAL A 382 -9.07 -1.84 16.87
C VAL A 382 -9.22 -2.71 15.63
N ILE A 383 -8.47 -3.82 15.52
CA ILE A 383 -8.56 -4.75 14.39
C ILE A 383 -9.97 -5.36 14.31
N ALA A 384 -10.53 -5.82 15.43
CA ALA A 384 -11.88 -6.41 15.47
C ALA A 384 -12.95 -5.39 15.05
N ALA A 385 -12.92 -4.19 15.65
CA ALA A 385 -13.87 -3.12 15.35
C ALA A 385 -13.82 -2.72 13.87
N LEU A 386 -12.63 -2.49 13.33
CA LEU A 386 -12.45 -2.11 11.93
C LEU A 386 -12.87 -3.23 10.96
N GLY A 387 -12.58 -4.49 11.28
CA GLY A 387 -13.01 -5.65 10.49
C GLY A 387 -14.54 -5.76 10.43
N VAL A 388 -15.21 -5.63 11.59
CA VAL A 388 -16.68 -5.63 11.68
C VAL A 388 -17.27 -4.42 10.95
N CYS A 389 -16.73 -3.22 11.16
CA CYS A 389 -17.17 -2.00 10.45
C CYS A 389 -17.01 -2.14 8.93
N ALA A 390 -15.90 -2.69 8.43
CA ALA A 390 -15.68 -2.90 7.00
C ALA A 390 -16.74 -3.82 6.39
N LEU A 391 -17.06 -4.93 7.06
CA LEU A 391 -18.11 -5.87 6.64
C LEU A 391 -19.50 -5.22 6.70
N THR A 392 -19.80 -4.45 7.75
CA THR A 392 -21.06 -3.73 7.92
C THR A 392 -21.27 -2.70 6.82
N VAL A 393 -20.27 -1.86 6.56
CA VAL A 393 -20.31 -0.86 5.48
C VAL A 393 -20.56 -1.55 4.14
N PHE A 394 -19.85 -2.62 3.82
CA PHE A 394 -20.07 -3.37 2.58
C PHE A 394 -21.50 -3.89 2.46
N THR A 395 -22.07 -4.45 3.54
CA THR A 395 -23.43 -5.01 3.53
C THR A 395 -24.52 -3.95 3.37
N LEU A 396 -24.33 -2.77 4.00
CA LEU A 396 -25.28 -1.65 3.92
C LEU A 396 -25.30 -1.02 2.52
N PHE A 397 -24.14 -0.75 1.96
CA PHE A 397 -24.05 -0.12 0.63
C PHE A 397 -24.47 -1.06 -0.50
N ARG A 398 -24.33 -2.38 -0.33
CA ARG A 398 -24.81 -3.36 -1.29
C ARG A 398 -26.33 -3.44 -1.36
N ARG A 399 -27.05 -3.28 -0.24
CA ARG A 399 -28.52 -3.36 -0.20
C ARG A 399 -29.21 -2.21 -0.94
N GLY A 400 -28.53 -1.07 -1.12
CA GLY A 400 -29.04 0.10 -1.84
C GLY A 400 -28.76 0.12 -3.35
N ALA A 401 -28.16 -0.92 -3.92
CA ALA A 401 -27.84 -0.96 -5.33
C ALA A 401 -28.98 -1.63 -6.13
N PRO A 402 -29.55 -0.97 -7.18
CA PRO A 402 -30.48 -1.66 -8.09
C PRO A 402 -29.78 -2.86 -8.72
N PRO A 403 -30.54 -3.95 -9.08
CA PRO A 403 -29.97 -5.13 -9.70
C PRO A 403 -29.25 -4.72 -10.99
N ALA A 404 -28.04 -5.27 -11.17
CA ALA A 404 -27.30 -5.09 -12.42
C ALA A 404 -28.23 -5.55 -13.57
N VAL A 405 -28.50 -4.66 -14.51
CA VAL A 405 -29.18 -5.00 -15.75
C VAL A 405 -28.31 -6.06 -16.43
N THR A 406 -28.73 -7.32 -16.37
CA THR A 406 -28.11 -8.38 -17.14
C THR A 406 -28.31 -8.01 -18.62
N ALA A 407 -27.18 -7.85 -19.31
CA ALA A 407 -27.15 -7.73 -20.76
C ALA A 407 -27.55 -9.12 -21.40
N ALA A 408 -28.78 -9.52 -21.17
CA ALA A 408 -29.44 -10.68 -21.77
C ALA A 408 -30.73 -10.16 -22.40
N GLY A 409 -30.60 -9.54 -23.57
CA GLY A 409 -31.79 -8.99 -24.28
C GLY A 409 -31.43 -8.26 -25.57
N ALA A 410 -30.33 -8.66 -26.24
CA ALA A 410 -29.98 -8.12 -27.55
C ALA A 410 -29.91 -9.19 -28.67
N ASP A 411 -30.43 -10.42 -28.42
CA ASP A 411 -30.58 -11.44 -29.46
C ASP A 411 -32.05 -11.82 -29.57
N GLY A 412 -32.86 -10.97 -30.22
CA GLY A 412 -34.26 -11.27 -30.43
C GLY A 412 -35.00 -10.16 -31.13
N ALA A 413 -34.45 -9.62 -32.22
CA ALA A 413 -35.20 -8.83 -33.20
C ALA A 413 -34.39 -8.70 -34.50
N LEU A 414 -34.43 -9.73 -35.34
CA LEU A 414 -34.40 -9.68 -36.81
C LEU A 414 -35.19 -10.87 -37.34
#